data_e805bbab61f374c55ed05388ab8278de
#
_entry.id   e805bbab61f374c55ed05388ab8278de
#
_cell.length_a   1.000
_cell.length_b   1.000
_cell.length_c   1.000
_cell.angle_alpha   90.00
_cell.angle_beta   90.00
_cell.angle_gamma   90.00
#
_symmetry.space_group_name_H-M   'P 1'
#
loop_
_entity.id
_entity.type
_entity.pdbx_description
1 polymer ?
#
loop_
_entity_poly.entity_id
_entity_poly.type
_entity_poly.pdbx_seq_one_letter_code
_entity_poly.pdbx_strand_id
1 'polypeptide(L)'
;MNSMKYATIIGLPLVILLVIAGCVSDTRPSSDVSPATSAALSERILTDGFGRTVTVPVPATEVLCSGSGCLRYLVYLQGEDLIVGVDSIEKEGREMEGRPYALVHRDWMKDLPLFGEFRGKDDPEKVISLAPDLVFKTGSTGTAYATNAAEADTLEKKTGIPVVAFPYGSLRNDVEKAEMYEGLRVMGKAIGKEDRADEVIGYIESTMADLERRTGDILPAERKRVYIGGVSSAGAHGIISSEPAYPPFLWVHAENVASGLGTAHADVAKEAIVDWDPEYLFIDVGTTQMDNDGAIGQLKTDPALKGLSAVREGKVYGVLPYNFYNTNYETVFADAYFIGKILYPDRFADIDPAKKADEIFMFFVGKPVFEELNSQFRDLGFAQIPL
;
A
#
# COMPACT_ATOMS: atom_id res chain seq x y z
N MET A 1 61.08 14.74 -29.07
CA MET A 1 61.40 14.50 -30.53
C MET A 1 60.12 14.74 -31.30
N ASN A 2 60.06 15.94 -31.84
CA ASN A 2 59.76 16.28 -33.25
C ASN A 2 58.39 15.83 -33.76
N SER A 3 57.59 16.57 -34.40
CA SER A 3 57.61 17.90 -35.02
C SER A 3 56.28 18.13 -35.74
N MET A 4 55.70 19.24 -35.61
CA MET A 4 55.62 20.29 -36.64
C MET A 4 54.44 20.17 -37.61
N LYS A 5 53.51 21.11 -37.50
CA LYS A 5 53.07 22.14 -38.43
C LYS A 5 52.52 21.71 -39.79
N TYR A 6 51.32 22.25 -40.12
CA TYR A 6 51.21 23.23 -41.25
C TYR A 6 49.86 23.96 -41.16
N ALA A 7 49.96 25.27 -41.24
CA ALA A 7 48.89 26.23 -41.49
C ALA A 7 48.75 26.43 -43.01
N THR A 8 47.53 26.67 -43.47
CA THR A 8 47.35 27.30 -44.80
C THR A 8 46.21 28.30 -44.75
N ILE A 9 46.60 29.56 -45.02
CA ILE A 9 45.78 30.76 -45.24
C ILE A 9 45.51 30.82 -46.76
N ILE A 10 44.33 31.34 -47.18
CA ILE A 10 43.97 32.00 -48.48
C ILE A 10 42.43 32.02 -48.49
N GLY A 11 41.63 33.07 -48.68
CA GLY A 11 41.89 34.41 -49.23
C GLY A 11 40.49 35.00 -49.43
N LEU A 12 40.33 36.21 -49.15
CA LEU A 12 39.12 37.05 -49.29
C LEU A 12 38.92 37.48 -50.71
N PRO A 13 37.69 37.66 -51.22
CA PRO A 13 37.44 38.80 -52.07
C PRO A 13 36.34 39.74 -51.51
N LEU A 14 36.71 40.95 -51.46
CA LEU A 14 35.94 42.16 -51.30
C LEU A 14 34.97 42.34 -52.50
N VAL A 15 33.70 42.55 -52.25
CA VAL A 15 32.79 43.15 -53.26
C VAL A 15 32.00 44.30 -52.62
N ILE A 16 32.16 45.38 -53.36
CA ILE A 16 31.76 46.74 -53.03
C ILE A 16 30.23 46.95 -53.13
N LEU A 17 29.77 47.76 -52.23
CA LEU A 17 28.44 48.34 -52.02
C LEU A 17 27.82 49.01 -53.25
N LEU A 18 26.49 48.90 -53.31
CA LEU A 18 25.65 49.95 -53.86
C LEU A 18 24.50 50.22 -52.88
N VAL A 19 24.49 51.43 -52.30
CA VAL A 19 23.48 51.99 -51.48
C VAL A 19 22.35 52.49 -52.35
N ILE A 20 21.15 51.93 -52.19
CA ILE A 20 19.89 52.58 -52.67
C ILE A 20 19.02 52.86 -51.43
N ALA A 21 18.86 54.13 -51.11
CA ALA A 21 17.97 54.61 -50.10
C ALA A 21 16.53 54.50 -50.64
N GLY A 22 15.77 53.56 -50.04
CA GLY A 22 14.33 53.45 -50.21
C GLY A 22 13.66 53.60 -48.83
N CYS A 23 12.92 54.69 -48.61
CA CYS A 23 12.05 54.81 -47.46
C CYS A 23 10.96 53.72 -47.51
N VAL A 24 10.99 52.77 -46.55
CA VAL A 24 9.90 51.87 -46.33
C VAL A 24 9.48 52.08 -44.90
N SER A 25 8.21 52.36 -44.77
CA SER A 25 7.47 52.58 -43.52
C SER A 25 7.55 51.34 -42.61
N ASP A 26 7.98 51.60 -41.39
CA ASP A 26 8.08 50.60 -40.32
C ASP A 26 6.67 50.18 -39.87
N THR A 27 6.13 49.09 -40.42
CA THR A 27 5.04 48.37 -39.83
C THR A 27 5.63 47.16 -39.11
N ARG A 28 5.93 47.33 -37.81
CA ARG A 28 6.22 46.20 -36.90
C ARG A 28 4.92 45.36 -36.81
N PRO A 29 4.99 44.05 -37.05
CA PRO A 29 3.92 43.17 -36.63
C PRO A 29 3.98 43.15 -35.07
N SER A 30 2.92 43.63 -34.44
CA SER A 30 2.67 43.36 -33.03
C SER A 30 2.57 41.86 -32.89
N SER A 31 3.53 41.26 -32.22
CA SER A 31 3.40 39.91 -31.68
C SER A 31 2.32 39.98 -30.59
N ASP A 32 1.08 39.69 -30.97
CA ASP A 32 0.06 39.28 -30.02
C ASP A 32 0.57 37.98 -29.37
N VAL A 33 1.26 38.17 -28.26
CA VAL A 33 1.42 37.11 -27.28
C VAL A 33 0.03 36.93 -26.67
N SER A 34 -0.74 36.02 -27.28
CA SER A 34 -1.95 35.50 -26.63
C SER A 34 -1.55 35.06 -25.23
N PRO A 35 -2.13 35.59 -24.16
CA PRO A 35 -1.87 35.07 -22.84
C PRO A 35 -2.26 33.58 -22.90
N ALA A 36 -1.31 32.69 -22.51
CA ALA A 36 -1.60 31.28 -22.30
C ALA A 36 -2.84 31.27 -21.39
N THR A 37 -3.94 30.79 -21.95
CA THR A 37 -5.17 30.58 -21.20
C THR A 37 -4.80 29.53 -20.15
N SER A 38 -4.59 29.96 -18.91
CA SER A 38 -4.60 29.09 -17.76
C SER A 38 -5.92 28.32 -17.87
N ALA A 39 -5.85 27.05 -18.19
CA ALA A 39 -7.03 26.20 -18.16
C ALA A 39 -7.58 26.32 -16.74
N ALA A 40 -8.73 26.99 -16.60
CA ALA A 40 -9.40 27.08 -15.32
C ALA A 40 -9.63 25.63 -14.86
N LEU A 41 -9.04 25.26 -13.71
CA LEU A 41 -9.31 23.98 -13.08
C LEU A 41 -10.82 23.87 -12.94
N SER A 42 -11.39 22.81 -13.49
CA SER A 42 -12.82 22.55 -13.30
C SER A 42 -12.99 22.06 -11.86
N GLU A 43 -13.98 22.60 -11.15
CA GLU A 43 -14.33 22.12 -9.82
C GLU A 43 -15.38 21.01 -9.92
N ARG A 44 -15.31 20.05 -9.03
CA ARG A 44 -16.30 18.98 -8.86
C ARG A 44 -16.72 18.89 -7.40
N ILE A 45 -17.99 18.69 -7.19
CA ILE A 45 -18.54 18.37 -5.87
C ILE A 45 -18.49 16.86 -5.71
N LEU A 46 -17.77 16.38 -4.66
CA LEU A 46 -17.69 14.97 -4.28
C LEU A 46 -18.38 14.77 -2.94
N THR A 47 -18.99 13.60 -2.77
CA THR A 47 -19.35 13.08 -1.44
C THR A 47 -18.20 12.16 -1.01
N ASP A 48 -17.59 12.43 0.12
CA ASP A 48 -16.50 11.61 0.64
C ASP A 48 -17.01 10.39 1.44
N GLY A 49 -16.08 9.53 1.88
CA GLY A 49 -16.42 8.29 2.60
C GLY A 49 -17.07 8.47 3.97
N PHE A 50 -17.15 9.70 4.49
CA PHE A 50 -17.89 10.06 5.71
C PHE A 50 -19.17 10.83 5.42
N GLY A 51 -19.59 10.91 4.13
CA GLY A 51 -20.81 11.60 3.71
C GLY A 51 -20.67 13.12 3.65
N ARG A 52 -19.46 13.67 3.77
CA ARG A 52 -19.20 15.11 3.63
C ARG A 52 -19.25 15.51 2.16
N THR A 53 -19.78 16.71 1.89
CA THR A 53 -19.72 17.31 0.57
C THR A 53 -18.50 18.20 0.47
N VAL A 54 -17.58 17.88 -0.45
CA VAL A 54 -16.31 18.58 -0.63
C VAL A 54 -16.22 19.07 -2.08
N THR A 55 -15.87 20.34 -2.28
CA THR A 55 -15.56 20.89 -3.60
C THR A 55 -14.06 20.74 -3.85
N VAL A 56 -13.70 20.03 -4.90
CA VAL A 56 -12.30 19.72 -5.24
C VAL A 56 -11.96 20.17 -6.66
N PRO A 57 -10.73 20.62 -6.94
CA PRO A 57 -10.26 20.79 -8.32
C PRO A 57 -10.18 19.42 -9.00
N VAL A 58 -10.53 19.33 -10.29
CA VAL A 58 -10.48 18.07 -11.02
C VAL A 58 -9.85 18.25 -12.39
N PRO A 59 -8.83 17.43 -12.69
CA PRO A 59 -8.13 16.56 -11.75
C PRO A 59 -7.32 17.37 -10.72
N ALA A 60 -7.24 16.89 -9.48
CA ALA A 60 -6.23 17.37 -8.54
C ALA A 60 -4.85 16.90 -9.02
N THR A 61 -3.85 17.77 -8.98
CA THR A 61 -2.52 17.54 -9.54
C THR A 61 -1.38 17.62 -8.51
N GLU A 62 -1.66 18.20 -7.35
CA GLU A 62 -0.72 18.33 -6.23
C GLU A 62 -1.44 17.88 -4.95
N VAL A 63 -1.14 16.67 -4.48
CA VAL A 63 -1.89 16.07 -3.38
C VAL A 63 -1.01 15.69 -2.19
N LEU A 64 -1.63 15.63 -1.02
CA LEU A 64 -1.06 15.02 0.18
C LEU A 64 -1.92 13.84 0.60
N CYS A 65 -1.26 12.80 1.12
CA CYS A 65 -1.90 11.62 1.68
C CYS A 65 -1.63 11.54 3.18
N SER A 66 -2.63 11.82 4.01
CA SER A 66 -2.56 11.80 5.47
C SER A 66 -3.19 10.55 6.05
N GLY A 67 -2.50 9.95 7.02
CA GLY A 67 -3.01 8.82 7.78
C GLY A 67 -2.59 7.45 7.23
N SER A 68 -2.77 6.45 8.08
CA SER A 68 -2.27 5.09 7.83
C SER A 68 -2.89 4.47 6.59
N GLY A 69 -2.08 4.17 5.60
CA GLY A 69 -2.49 3.51 4.35
C GLY A 69 -2.99 4.45 3.24
N CYS A 70 -3.11 5.76 3.49
CA CYS A 70 -3.58 6.70 2.49
C CYS A 70 -2.72 6.65 1.21
N LEU A 71 -1.41 6.76 1.35
CA LEU A 71 -0.48 6.74 0.24
C LEU A 71 -0.53 5.42 -0.56
N ARG A 72 -0.79 4.30 0.11
CA ARG A 72 -0.97 3.00 -0.55
C ARG A 72 -2.11 3.03 -1.57
N TYR A 73 -3.28 3.61 -1.22
CA TYR A 73 -4.40 3.74 -2.16
C TYR A 73 -3.99 4.58 -3.38
N LEU A 74 -3.26 5.68 -3.15
CA LEU A 74 -2.80 6.53 -4.25
C LEU A 74 -1.84 5.79 -5.19
N VAL A 75 -0.93 4.96 -4.65
CA VAL A 75 -0.03 4.11 -5.46
C VAL A 75 -0.84 3.08 -6.25
N TYR A 76 -1.85 2.43 -5.66
CA TYR A 76 -2.71 1.50 -6.40
C TYR A 76 -3.42 2.16 -7.58
N LEU A 77 -3.73 3.45 -7.45
CA LEU A 77 -4.32 4.27 -8.49
C LEU A 77 -3.30 4.84 -9.48
N GLN A 78 -2.01 4.51 -9.32
CA GLN A 78 -0.93 5.07 -10.13
C GLN A 78 -0.95 6.62 -10.12
N GLY A 79 -1.12 7.18 -8.92
CA GLY A 79 -1.17 8.61 -8.67
C GLY A 79 0.04 9.13 -7.88
N GLU A 80 1.10 8.34 -7.75
CA GLU A 80 2.29 8.68 -6.97
C GLU A 80 3.00 9.95 -7.44
N ASP A 81 2.95 10.24 -8.74
CA ASP A 81 3.53 11.46 -9.34
C ASP A 81 2.85 12.76 -8.87
N LEU A 82 1.66 12.67 -8.28
CA LEU A 82 0.88 13.81 -7.80
C LEU A 82 1.30 14.26 -6.39
N ILE A 83 2.13 13.48 -5.68
CA ILE A 83 2.45 13.71 -4.27
C ILE A 83 3.46 14.85 -4.12
N VAL A 84 3.11 15.87 -3.35
CA VAL A 84 3.99 17.03 -3.07
C VAL A 84 4.63 17.00 -1.69
N GLY A 85 4.28 16.05 -0.84
CA GLY A 85 4.87 15.86 0.48
C GLY A 85 4.44 14.55 1.13
N VAL A 86 5.17 14.12 2.14
CA VAL A 86 4.93 12.85 2.86
C VAL A 86 4.89 13.06 4.36
N ASP A 87 4.33 12.10 5.11
CA ASP A 87 4.43 12.06 6.56
C ASP A 87 5.75 11.41 7.03
N SER A 88 5.99 11.41 8.35
CA SER A 88 7.27 10.96 8.90
C SER A 88 7.57 9.48 8.64
N ILE A 89 6.56 8.62 8.48
CA ILE A 89 6.79 7.19 8.25
C ILE A 89 7.46 6.90 6.91
N GLU A 90 7.25 7.77 5.92
CA GLU A 90 7.85 7.63 4.60
C GLU A 90 9.30 8.14 4.55
N LYS A 91 9.69 8.94 5.58
CA LYS A 91 11.03 9.46 5.74
C LYS A 91 11.94 8.56 6.55
N GLU A 92 11.38 7.84 7.52
CA GLU A 92 12.15 7.02 8.45
C GLU A 92 12.69 5.78 7.75
N GLY A 93 14.01 5.59 7.82
CA GLY A 93 14.65 4.32 7.47
C GLY A 93 14.25 3.28 8.51
N ARG A 94 13.49 2.26 8.11
CA ARG A 94 13.14 1.13 8.97
C ARG A 94 14.19 0.03 8.81
N GLU A 95 14.47 -0.68 9.90
CA GLU A 95 15.34 -1.84 9.86
C GLU A 95 14.71 -2.94 8.99
N MET A 96 13.39 -3.09 9.06
CA MET A 96 12.59 -3.98 8.23
C MET A 96 11.42 -3.22 7.61
N GLU A 97 11.22 -3.37 6.32
CA GLU A 97 10.11 -2.74 5.58
C GLU A 97 9.12 -3.81 5.10
N GLY A 98 7.88 -3.72 5.59
CA GLY A 98 6.80 -4.65 5.24
C GLY A 98 5.75 -4.06 4.30
N ARG A 99 5.98 -2.88 3.72
CA ARG A 99 5.07 -2.20 2.81
C ARG A 99 5.57 -2.31 1.37
N PRO A 100 4.96 -3.12 0.51
CA PRO A 100 5.39 -3.28 -0.89
C PRO A 100 5.52 -1.96 -1.63
N TYR A 101 4.54 -1.04 -1.49
CA TYR A 101 4.62 0.27 -2.14
C TYR A 101 5.84 1.09 -1.68
N ALA A 102 6.20 1.00 -0.40
CA ALA A 102 7.35 1.73 0.13
C ALA A 102 8.68 1.16 -0.39
N LEU A 103 8.80 -0.16 -0.56
CA LEU A 103 9.96 -0.78 -1.21
C LEU A 103 10.15 -0.25 -2.64
N VAL A 104 9.05 -0.10 -3.38
CA VAL A 104 9.09 0.40 -4.78
C VAL A 104 9.46 1.88 -4.86
N HIS A 105 8.94 2.71 -3.96
CA HIS A 105 8.93 4.17 -4.10
C HIS A 105 9.81 4.92 -3.10
N ARG A 106 10.46 4.22 -2.15
CA ARG A 106 11.27 4.82 -1.07
C ARG A 106 12.28 5.85 -1.57
N ASP A 107 12.97 5.57 -2.67
CA ASP A 107 14.10 6.40 -3.10
C ASP A 107 13.71 7.84 -3.42
N TRP A 108 12.54 8.07 -3.99
CA TRP A 108 12.08 9.42 -4.26
C TRP A 108 11.21 10.00 -3.13
N MET A 109 10.46 9.17 -2.40
CA MET A 109 9.64 9.65 -1.26
C MET A 109 10.48 10.28 -0.16
N LYS A 110 11.69 9.75 0.10
CA LYS A 110 12.61 10.33 1.11
C LYS A 110 13.03 11.77 0.82
N ASP A 111 12.99 12.19 -0.44
CA ASP A 111 13.41 13.54 -0.86
C ASP A 111 12.26 14.56 -0.80
N LEU A 112 11.00 14.10 -0.72
CA LEU A 112 9.83 14.96 -0.58
C LEU A 112 9.81 15.70 0.78
N PRO A 113 9.22 16.90 0.86
CA PRO A 113 9.08 17.62 2.11
C PRO A 113 8.13 16.90 3.09
N LEU A 114 8.38 17.10 4.39
CA LEU A 114 7.56 16.56 5.47
C LEU A 114 6.40 17.49 5.79
N PHE A 115 5.15 17.00 5.72
CA PHE A 115 3.97 17.77 6.08
C PHE A 115 3.40 17.46 7.47
N GLY A 116 3.79 16.36 8.11
CA GLY A 116 3.27 15.96 9.41
C GLY A 116 3.92 14.68 9.92
N GLU A 117 3.46 14.25 11.09
CA GLU A 117 3.86 13.00 11.68
C GLU A 117 2.91 11.87 11.22
N PHE A 118 3.40 10.63 11.24
CA PHE A 118 2.61 9.47 10.86
C PHE A 118 1.30 9.35 11.66
N ARG A 119 0.37 8.53 11.15
CA ARG A 119 -0.95 8.32 11.75
C ARG A 119 -1.84 9.57 11.77
N GLY A 120 -1.74 10.39 10.71
CA GLY A 120 -2.64 11.53 10.50
C GLY A 120 -2.42 12.73 11.43
N LYS A 121 -1.24 12.84 12.01
CA LYS A 121 -0.84 14.01 12.81
C LYS A 121 -0.28 15.11 11.90
N ASP A 122 -1.19 15.76 11.20
CA ASP A 122 -0.86 16.80 10.23
C ASP A 122 -0.40 18.08 10.92
N ASP A 123 0.57 18.75 10.33
CA ASP A 123 0.99 20.11 10.69
C ASP A 123 0.36 21.10 9.70
N PRO A 124 -0.68 21.87 10.09
CA PRO A 124 -1.40 22.74 9.16
C PRO A 124 -0.50 23.81 8.51
N GLU A 125 0.54 24.29 9.19
CA GLU A 125 1.46 25.31 8.65
C GLU A 125 2.32 24.70 7.53
N LYS A 126 2.81 23.47 7.72
CA LYS A 126 3.54 22.74 6.69
C LYS A 126 2.64 22.39 5.52
N VAL A 127 1.39 21.92 5.77
CA VAL A 127 0.40 21.65 4.72
C VAL A 127 0.18 22.92 3.87
N ILE A 128 -0.07 24.08 4.51
CA ILE A 128 -0.22 25.38 3.80
C ILE A 128 1.02 25.71 2.99
N SER A 129 2.22 25.50 3.55
CA SER A 129 3.48 25.85 2.86
C SER A 129 3.74 25.01 1.61
N LEU A 130 3.20 23.81 1.53
CA LEU A 130 3.30 22.93 0.36
C LEU A 130 2.26 23.25 -0.69
N ALA A 131 1.21 24.01 -0.33
CA ALA A 131 0.14 24.49 -1.20
C ALA A 131 -0.48 23.36 -2.10
N PRO A 132 -0.86 22.19 -1.56
CA PRO A 132 -1.48 21.17 -2.36
C PRO A 132 -2.88 21.61 -2.83
N ASP A 133 -3.33 21.04 -3.94
CA ASP A 133 -4.71 21.22 -4.44
C ASP A 133 -5.73 20.51 -3.52
N LEU A 134 -5.29 19.41 -2.87
CA LEU A 134 -6.14 18.49 -2.13
C LEU A 134 -5.34 17.70 -1.09
N VAL A 135 -5.97 17.46 0.05
CA VAL A 135 -5.48 16.50 1.05
C VAL A 135 -6.44 15.31 1.10
N PHE A 136 -5.93 14.12 0.89
CA PHE A 136 -6.62 12.88 1.24
C PHE A 136 -6.32 12.52 2.69
N LYS A 137 -7.34 12.07 3.43
CA LYS A 137 -7.18 11.70 4.84
C LYS A 137 -7.91 10.40 5.15
N THR A 138 -7.17 9.42 5.69
CA THR A 138 -7.74 8.12 6.04
C THR A 138 -7.15 7.55 7.32
N GLY A 139 -7.79 6.52 7.86
CA GLY A 139 -7.35 5.76 9.02
C GLY A 139 -8.33 4.64 9.35
N SER A 140 -7.85 3.61 10.03
CA SER A 140 -8.66 2.44 10.36
C SER A 140 -9.79 2.77 11.31
N THR A 141 -11.00 2.45 10.93
CA THR A 141 -12.20 2.60 11.77
C THR A 141 -12.06 1.85 13.10
N GLY A 142 -12.50 2.48 14.20
CA GLY A 142 -12.49 1.87 15.52
C GLY A 142 -11.13 1.79 16.22
N THR A 143 -10.07 2.37 15.67
CA THR A 143 -8.74 2.45 16.27
C THR A 143 -8.46 3.83 16.86
N ALA A 144 -7.42 3.95 17.69
CA ALA A 144 -6.92 5.24 18.19
C ALA A 144 -6.34 6.14 17.07
N TYR A 145 -6.19 5.61 15.87
CA TYR A 145 -5.63 6.26 14.69
C TYR A 145 -6.67 6.35 13.57
N ALA A 146 -7.94 6.21 13.92
CA ALA A 146 -9.04 6.42 13.00
C ALA A 146 -9.12 7.91 12.63
N THR A 147 -9.41 8.16 11.37
CA THR A 147 -9.85 9.49 10.95
C THR A 147 -11.38 9.56 11.01
N ASN A 148 -11.91 10.77 11.09
CA ASN A 148 -13.34 11.02 11.09
C ASN A 148 -13.66 12.36 10.41
N ALA A 149 -14.95 12.60 10.16
CA ALA A 149 -15.42 13.83 9.52
C ALA A 149 -14.95 15.11 10.23
N ALA A 150 -14.97 15.13 11.57
CA ALA A 150 -14.62 16.33 12.34
C ALA A 150 -13.12 16.68 12.27
N GLU A 151 -12.24 15.67 12.17
CA GLU A 151 -10.82 15.89 11.97
C GLU A 151 -10.54 16.44 10.56
N ALA A 152 -11.23 15.91 9.55
CA ALA A 152 -11.12 16.40 8.18
C ALA A 152 -11.61 17.85 8.08
N ASP A 153 -12.78 18.20 8.66
CA ASP A 153 -13.30 19.56 8.74
C ASP A 153 -12.35 20.52 9.44
N THR A 154 -11.72 20.02 10.51
CA THR A 154 -10.75 20.82 11.29
C THR A 154 -9.52 21.15 10.46
N LEU A 155 -8.98 20.17 9.71
CA LEU A 155 -7.82 20.41 8.85
C LEU A 155 -8.16 21.36 7.71
N GLU A 156 -9.27 21.11 7.01
CA GLU A 156 -9.78 21.96 5.92
C GLU A 156 -9.97 23.40 6.39
N LYS A 157 -10.63 23.61 7.54
CA LYS A 157 -10.84 24.94 8.11
C LYS A 157 -9.52 25.66 8.47
N LYS A 158 -8.52 24.93 8.97
CA LYS A 158 -7.23 25.51 9.35
C LYS A 158 -6.35 25.86 8.16
N THR A 159 -6.43 25.08 7.10
CA THR A 159 -5.54 25.21 5.93
C THR A 159 -6.18 25.97 4.78
N GLY A 160 -7.51 25.96 4.68
CA GLY A 160 -8.24 26.46 3.52
C GLY A 160 -8.11 25.56 2.30
N ILE A 161 -7.53 24.37 2.44
CA ILE A 161 -7.32 23.38 1.38
C ILE A 161 -8.39 22.30 1.51
N PRO A 162 -9.07 21.88 0.42
CA PRO A 162 -10.04 20.80 0.47
C PRO A 162 -9.49 19.53 1.07
N VAL A 163 -10.29 18.84 1.92
CA VAL A 163 -9.91 17.57 2.53
C VAL A 163 -10.96 16.51 2.17
N VAL A 164 -10.57 15.51 1.40
CA VAL A 164 -11.39 14.33 1.09
C VAL A 164 -11.00 13.22 2.06
N ALA A 165 -11.94 12.77 2.87
CA ALA A 165 -11.69 11.78 3.91
C ALA A 165 -12.53 10.52 3.72
N PHE A 166 -11.97 9.38 4.11
CA PHE A 166 -12.66 8.09 4.04
C PHE A 166 -12.06 7.10 5.05
N PRO A 167 -12.87 6.13 5.54
CA PRO A 167 -12.36 5.07 6.39
C PRO A 167 -11.40 4.17 5.59
N TYR A 168 -10.39 3.64 6.26
CA TYR A 168 -9.54 2.61 5.68
C TYR A 168 -10.16 1.26 5.96
N GLY A 169 -10.88 0.70 4.98
CA GLY A 169 -11.49 -0.62 5.09
C GLY A 169 -10.44 -1.73 5.20
N SER A 170 -10.82 -2.83 5.81
CA SER A 170 -10.10 -4.09 5.72
C SER A 170 -10.95 -5.09 4.92
N LEU A 171 -10.42 -6.28 4.67
CA LEU A 171 -11.16 -7.30 3.91
C LEU A 171 -11.76 -8.40 4.81
N ARG A 172 -12.01 -8.08 6.10
CA ARG A 172 -12.53 -9.03 7.08
C ARG A 172 -14.03 -9.31 6.93
N ASN A 173 -14.76 -8.37 6.35
CA ASN A 173 -16.20 -8.47 6.12
C ASN A 173 -16.64 -7.55 4.97
N ASP A 174 -17.92 -7.68 4.55
CA ASP A 174 -18.45 -6.92 3.41
C ASP A 174 -18.54 -5.40 3.67
N VAL A 175 -18.71 -4.97 4.92
CA VAL A 175 -18.75 -3.53 5.25
C VAL A 175 -17.39 -2.91 5.02
N GLU A 176 -16.34 -3.50 5.59
CA GLU A 176 -14.97 -3.03 5.45
C GLU A 176 -14.47 -3.11 3.99
N LYS A 177 -14.90 -4.14 3.24
CA LYS A 177 -14.66 -4.24 1.80
C LYS A 177 -15.32 -3.08 1.04
N ALA A 178 -16.57 -2.74 1.38
CA ALA A 178 -17.27 -1.62 0.76
C ALA A 178 -16.59 -0.27 1.07
N GLU A 179 -16.11 -0.07 2.30
CA GLU A 179 -15.33 1.11 2.69
C GLU A 179 -14.04 1.24 1.85
N MET A 180 -13.33 0.15 1.63
CA MET A 180 -12.16 0.13 0.75
C MET A 180 -12.49 0.53 -0.68
N TYR A 181 -13.55 -0.06 -1.26
CA TYR A 181 -13.97 0.26 -2.63
C TYR A 181 -14.41 1.72 -2.78
N GLU A 182 -15.13 2.24 -1.79
CA GLU A 182 -15.53 3.65 -1.78
C GLU A 182 -14.31 4.58 -1.70
N GLY A 183 -13.34 4.27 -0.83
CA GLY A 183 -12.08 5.03 -0.74
C GLY A 183 -11.34 5.09 -2.07
N LEU A 184 -11.20 3.95 -2.77
CA LEU A 184 -10.59 3.89 -4.10
C LEU A 184 -11.36 4.72 -5.14
N ARG A 185 -12.71 4.62 -5.17
CA ARG A 185 -13.54 5.39 -6.11
C ARG A 185 -13.51 6.89 -5.85
N VAL A 186 -13.59 7.30 -4.59
CA VAL A 186 -13.55 8.73 -4.23
C VAL A 186 -12.19 9.34 -4.57
N MET A 187 -11.10 8.65 -4.23
CA MET A 187 -9.76 9.09 -4.59
C MET A 187 -9.57 9.12 -6.11
N GLY A 188 -9.99 8.06 -6.83
CA GLY A 188 -9.92 7.99 -8.28
C GLY A 188 -10.68 9.16 -8.96
N LYS A 189 -11.89 9.49 -8.48
CA LYS A 189 -12.68 10.61 -8.99
C LYS A 189 -11.99 11.97 -8.79
N ALA A 190 -11.30 12.14 -7.65
CA ALA A 190 -10.63 13.39 -7.33
C ALA A 190 -9.39 13.63 -8.21
N ILE A 191 -8.67 12.58 -8.59
CA ILE A 191 -7.43 12.67 -9.37
C ILE A 191 -7.60 12.29 -10.86
N GLY A 192 -8.83 12.00 -11.31
CA GLY A 192 -9.10 11.62 -12.71
C GLY A 192 -8.59 10.20 -13.06
N LYS A 193 -8.64 9.26 -12.11
CA LYS A 193 -8.21 7.86 -12.25
C LYS A 193 -9.37 6.88 -11.99
N GLU A 194 -10.59 7.24 -12.38
CA GLU A 194 -11.77 6.42 -12.19
C GLU A 194 -11.62 5.02 -12.81
N ASP A 195 -11.12 4.96 -14.04
CA ASP A 195 -10.92 3.68 -14.75
C ASP A 195 -9.94 2.76 -13.99
N ARG A 196 -8.87 3.35 -13.43
CA ARG A 196 -7.92 2.56 -12.63
C ARG A 196 -8.52 2.09 -11.30
N ALA A 197 -9.36 2.89 -10.67
CA ALA A 197 -10.07 2.49 -9.46
C ALA A 197 -10.99 1.29 -9.75
N ASP A 198 -11.74 1.31 -10.83
CA ASP A 198 -12.59 0.19 -11.25
C ASP A 198 -11.76 -1.05 -11.64
N GLU A 199 -10.59 -0.86 -12.29
CA GLU A 199 -9.66 -1.95 -12.60
C GLU A 199 -9.13 -2.62 -11.31
N VAL A 200 -8.72 -1.83 -10.31
CA VAL A 200 -8.24 -2.34 -9.00
C VAL A 200 -9.34 -3.12 -8.30
N ILE A 201 -10.56 -2.57 -8.25
CA ILE A 201 -11.71 -3.24 -7.63
C ILE A 201 -12.01 -4.56 -8.38
N GLY A 202 -12.04 -4.53 -9.71
CA GLY A 202 -12.25 -5.73 -10.53
C GLY A 202 -11.19 -6.80 -10.34
N TYR A 203 -9.92 -6.41 -10.15
CA TYR A 203 -8.83 -7.33 -9.83
C TYR A 203 -9.05 -8.00 -8.46
N ILE A 204 -9.43 -7.23 -7.45
CA ILE A 204 -9.75 -7.74 -6.11
C ILE A 204 -10.90 -8.75 -6.19
N GLU A 205 -12.00 -8.39 -6.84
CA GLU A 205 -13.17 -9.26 -6.98
C GLU A 205 -12.84 -10.54 -7.76
N SER A 206 -12.06 -10.45 -8.83
CA SER A 206 -11.62 -11.61 -9.60
C SER A 206 -10.71 -12.54 -8.81
N THR A 207 -9.82 -11.98 -7.98
CA THR A 207 -8.93 -12.74 -7.10
C THR A 207 -9.72 -13.48 -6.02
N MET A 208 -10.67 -12.80 -5.37
CA MET A 208 -11.56 -13.44 -4.39
C MET A 208 -12.43 -14.55 -5.04
N ALA A 209 -12.94 -14.30 -6.24
CA ALA A 209 -13.70 -15.30 -7.00
C ALA A 209 -12.86 -16.51 -7.43
N ASP A 210 -11.56 -16.33 -7.73
CA ASP A 210 -10.64 -17.43 -8.01
C ASP A 210 -10.43 -18.32 -6.78
N LEU A 211 -10.18 -17.72 -5.62
CA LEU A 211 -10.01 -18.42 -4.35
C LEU A 211 -11.28 -19.19 -3.96
N GLU A 212 -12.45 -18.55 -4.09
CA GLU A 212 -13.75 -19.17 -3.87
C GLU A 212 -13.98 -20.37 -4.82
N ARG A 213 -13.69 -20.21 -6.10
CA ARG A 213 -13.82 -21.32 -7.08
C ARG A 213 -12.95 -22.52 -6.73
N ARG A 214 -11.78 -22.28 -6.13
CA ARG A 214 -10.84 -23.34 -5.71
C ARG A 214 -11.26 -24.07 -4.46
N THR A 215 -11.94 -23.40 -3.53
CA THR A 215 -12.11 -23.90 -2.16
C THR A 215 -13.56 -23.88 -1.66
N GLY A 216 -14.48 -23.21 -2.35
CA GLY A 216 -15.85 -23.01 -1.90
C GLY A 216 -16.69 -24.27 -1.76
N ASP A 217 -16.30 -25.36 -2.46
CA ASP A 217 -16.96 -26.67 -2.36
C ASP A 217 -16.39 -27.57 -1.24
N ILE A 218 -15.37 -27.10 -0.47
CA ILE A 218 -14.80 -27.85 0.65
C ILE A 218 -15.84 -27.93 1.78
N LEU A 219 -16.22 -29.15 2.11
CA LEU A 219 -17.19 -29.38 3.18
C LEU A 219 -16.62 -28.95 4.54
N PRO A 220 -17.46 -28.46 5.46
CA PRO A 220 -17.00 -28.02 6.78
C PRO A 220 -16.15 -29.07 7.53
N ALA A 221 -16.47 -30.35 7.40
CA ALA A 221 -15.72 -31.44 8.03
C ALA A 221 -14.34 -31.71 7.38
N GLU A 222 -14.07 -31.15 6.21
CA GLU A 222 -12.83 -31.32 5.46
C GLU A 222 -11.91 -30.09 5.60
N ARG A 223 -12.41 -29.01 6.20
CA ARG A 223 -11.66 -27.77 6.42
C ARG A 223 -10.50 -28.02 7.36
N LYS A 224 -9.34 -27.49 7.02
CA LYS A 224 -8.15 -27.58 7.85
C LYS A 224 -8.24 -26.62 9.02
N ARG A 225 -7.97 -27.13 10.24
CA ARG A 225 -7.93 -26.34 11.46
C ARG A 225 -6.60 -25.59 11.55
N VAL A 226 -6.69 -24.28 11.55
CA VAL A 226 -5.53 -23.38 11.40
C VAL A 226 -5.51 -22.32 12.49
N TYR A 227 -4.31 -21.79 12.78
CA TYR A 227 -4.11 -20.64 13.63
C TYR A 227 -3.08 -19.71 12.98
N ILE A 228 -3.32 -18.40 13.05
CA ILE A 228 -2.34 -17.36 12.73
C ILE A 228 -1.83 -16.74 14.01
N GLY A 229 -0.51 -16.68 14.19
CA GLY A 229 0.13 -16.03 15.35
C GLY A 229 1.17 -15.02 14.92
N GLY A 230 1.58 -14.16 15.84
CA GLY A 230 2.58 -13.11 15.56
C GLY A 230 2.05 -11.92 14.77
N VAL A 231 0.73 -11.80 14.60
CA VAL A 231 0.11 -10.73 13.83
C VAL A 231 0.49 -9.36 14.41
N SER A 232 0.98 -8.47 13.56
CA SER A 232 1.36 -7.13 13.95
C SER A 232 0.11 -6.26 14.27
N SER A 233 0.12 -5.61 15.44
CA SER A 233 -0.94 -4.68 15.87
C SER A 233 -0.32 -3.51 16.61
N ALA A 234 -0.13 -2.38 15.94
CA ALA A 234 0.64 -1.23 16.43
C ALA A 234 2.11 -1.54 16.78
N GLY A 235 2.66 -2.60 16.19
CA GLY A 235 4.01 -3.14 16.37
C GLY A 235 4.02 -4.65 16.21
N ALA A 236 5.20 -5.26 16.34
CA ALA A 236 5.37 -6.70 16.29
C ALA A 236 4.92 -7.36 17.60
N HIS A 237 4.39 -8.56 17.51
CA HIS A 237 3.86 -9.34 18.63
C HIS A 237 4.29 -10.81 18.59
N GLY A 238 4.13 -11.51 19.73
CA GLY A 238 4.38 -12.95 19.86
C GLY A 238 3.19 -13.80 19.40
N ILE A 239 3.27 -15.11 19.66
CA ILE A 239 2.33 -16.15 19.20
C ILE A 239 0.88 -15.90 19.60
N ILE A 240 0.64 -15.21 20.71
CA ILE A 240 -0.70 -14.92 21.23
C ILE A 240 -1.47 -13.88 20.40
N SER A 241 -0.76 -13.06 19.63
CA SER A 241 -1.37 -12.04 18.78
C SER A 241 -1.93 -12.66 17.51
N SER A 242 -3.24 -12.58 17.32
CA SER A 242 -3.97 -13.28 16.26
C SER A 242 -5.03 -12.41 15.60
N GLU A 243 -5.53 -12.87 14.48
CA GLU A 243 -6.63 -12.24 13.74
C GLU A 243 -7.76 -13.27 13.55
N PRO A 244 -8.85 -13.19 14.35
CA PRO A 244 -9.96 -14.14 14.30
C PRO A 244 -10.65 -14.20 12.94
N ALA A 245 -10.80 -13.06 12.25
CA ALA A 245 -11.33 -12.98 10.89
C ALA A 245 -10.20 -12.72 9.88
N TYR A 246 -9.12 -13.52 9.94
CA TYR A 246 -7.97 -13.39 9.02
C TYR A 246 -8.40 -13.63 7.57
N PRO A 247 -8.37 -12.61 6.69
CA PRO A 247 -8.95 -12.72 5.35
C PRO A 247 -8.41 -13.88 4.52
N PRO A 248 -7.10 -14.20 4.51
CA PRO A 248 -6.60 -15.36 3.78
C PRO A 248 -7.26 -16.67 4.20
N PHE A 249 -7.53 -16.89 5.49
CA PHE A 249 -8.22 -18.09 5.95
C PHE A 249 -9.68 -18.13 5.52
N LEU A 250 -10.36 -16.97 5.57
CA LEU A 250 -11.75 -16.86 5.12
C LEU A 250 -11.88 -17.26 3.64
N TRP A 251 -10.97 -16.77 2.79
CA TRP A 251 -11.06 -16.97 1.35
C TRP A 251 -10.63 -18.35 0.86
N VAL A 252 -9.85 -19.07 1.65
CA VAL A 252 -9.47 -20.44 1.34
C VAL A 252 -10.30 -21.48 2.10
N HIS A 253 -11.36 -21.05 2.79
CA HIS A 253 -12.25 -21.89 3.58
C HIS A 253 -11.52 -22.75 4.63
N ALA A 254 -10.48 -22.18 5.26
CA ALA A 254 -9.83 -22.80 6.41
C ALA A 254 -10.63 -22.55 7.70
N GLU A 255 -10.57 -23.46 8.66
CA GLU A 255 -11.20 -23.33 9.97
C GLU A 255 -10.23 -22.64 10.92
N ASN A 256 -10.34 -21.30 11.08
CA ASN A 256 -9.56 -20.58 12.06
C ASN A 256 -10.06 -20.93 13.46
N VAL A 257 -9.21 -21.58 14.29
CA VAL A 257 -9.58 -21.99 15.65
C VAL A 257 -9.86 -20.78 16.57
N ALA A 258 -9.36 -19.59 16.24
CA ALA A 258 -9.60 -18.35 16.95
C ALA A 258 -10.89 -17.62 16.51
N SER A 259 -11.62 -18.09 15.49
CA SER A 259 -12.77 -17.39 14.86
C SER A 259 -13.87 -16.99 15.85
N GLY A 260 -14.03 -17.73 16.96
CA GLY A 260 -15.02 -17.42 18.02
C GLY A 260 -14.72 -16.16 18.83
N LEU A 261 -13.54 -15.53 18.65
CA LEU A 261 -13.13 -14.33 19.41
C LEU A 261 -13.59 -13.00 18.76
N GLY A 262 -14.25 -13.04 17.61
CA GLY A 262 -14.77 -11.86 16.92
C GLY A 262 -14.17 -11.65 15.54
N THR A 263 -14.08 -10.40 15.10
CA THR A 263 -13.57 -10.06 13.77
C THR A 263 -12.26 -9.27 13.77
N ALA A 264 -12.01 -8.53 14.84
CA ALA A 264 -10.80 -7.71 14.95
C ALA A 264 -9.65 -8.50 15.59
N HIS A 265 -8.44 -7.96 15.48
CA HIS A 265 -7.26 -8.44 16.19
C HIS A 265 -7.57 -8.78 17.65
N ALA A 266 -7.03 -9.90 18.12
CA ALA A 266 -7.21 -10.37 19.50
C ALA A 266 -5.93 -11.02 20.06
N ASP A 267 -5.66 -10.76 21.33
CA ASP A 267 -4.67 -11.50 22.08
C ASP A 267 -5.32 -12.77 22.64
N VAL A 268 -4.81 -13.92 22.22
CA VAL A 268 -5.31 -15.26 22.57
C VAL A 268 -4.52 -15.80 23.76
N ALA A 269 -5.19 -16.27 24.81
CA ALA A 269 -4.50 -16.97 25.88
C ALA A 269 -3.70 -18.17 25.33
N LYS A 270 -2.47 -18.33 25.77
CA LYS A 270 -1.60 -19.42 25.32
C LYS A 270 -2.22 -20.79 25.56
N GLU A 271 -2.88 -20.95 26.71
CA GLU A 271 -3.62 -22.15 27.08
C GLU A 271 -4.71 -22.51 26.07
N ALA A 272 -5.42 -21.50 25.53
CA ALA A 272 -6.43 -21.72 24.51
C ALA A 272 -5.80 -22.23 23.18
N ILE A 273 -4.63 -21.71 22.79
CA ILE A 273 -3.89 -22.21 21.61
C ILE A 273 -3.53 -23.68 21.80
N VAL A 274 -3.06 -24.06 23.00
CA VAL A 274 -2.71 -25.44 23.34
C VAL A 274 -3.95 -26.34 23.37
N ASP A 275 -5.05 -25.89 23.93
CA ASP A 275 -6.31 -26.66 24.01
C ASP A 275 -6.95 -26.85 22.63
N TRP A 276 -6.84 -25.85 21.75
CA TRP A 276 -7.33 -25.95 20.36
C TRP A 276 -6.49 -26.91 19.51
N ASP A 277 -5.19 -27.01 19.77
CA ASP A 277 -4.21 -27.81 19.04
C ASP A 277 -4.45 -27.78 17.50
N PRO A 278 -4.21 -26.64 16.82
CA PRO A 278 -4.46 -26.51 15.38
C PRO A 278 -3.58 -27.47 14.58
N GLU A 279 -4.11 -27.96 13.43
CA GLU A 279 -3.37 -28.82 12.53
C GLU A 279 -2.21 -28.10 11.81
N TYR A 280 -2.37 -26.79 11.55
CA TYR A 280 -1.39 -25.93 10.92
C TYR A 280 -1.23 -24.64 11.70
N LEU A 281 0.00 -24.19 11.83
CA LEU A 281 0.34 -22.87 12.34
C LEU A 281 0.88 -22.00 11.20
N PHE A 282 0.33 -20.81 11.08
CA PHE A 282 0.89 -19.76 10.24
C PHE A 282 1.42 -18.66 11.15
N ILE A 283 2.59 -18.13 10.82
CA ILE A 283 3.29 -17.10 11.61
C ILE A 283 3.51 -15.89 10.73
N ASP A 284 2.93 -14.76 11.11
CA ASP A 284 3.26 -13.46 10.51
C ASP A 284 4.73 -13.18 10.80
N VAL A 285 5.55 -13.16 9.72
CA VAL A 285 7.01 -13.03 9.87
C VAL A 285 7.45 -11.64 10.38
N GLY A 286 6.53 -10.66 10.44
CA GLY A 286 6.75 -9.39 11.12
C GLY A 286 7.11 -9.56 12.61
N THR A 287 6.75 -10.70 13.22
CA THR A 287 7.16 -11.08 14.59
C THR A 287 8.68 -11.09 14.79
N THR A 288 9.45 -11.27 13.71
CA THR A 288 10.93 -11.29 13.75
C THR A 288 11.57 -9.95 14.11
N GLN A 289 10.79 -8.87 14.14
CA GLN A 289 11.23 -7.57 14.66
C GLN A 289 11.36 -7.57 16.20
N MET A 290 10.82 -8.59 16.88
CA MET A 290 10.97 -8.74 18.32
C MET A 290 12.26 -9.43 18.68
N ASP A 291 12.74 -9.18 19.90
CA ASP A 291 13.83 -9.95 20.49
C ASP A 291 13.53 -11.45 20.48
N ASN A 292 14.55 -12.26 20.23
CA ASN A 292 14.44 -13.73 20.16
C ASN A 292 13.38 -14.23 19.16
N ASP A 293 13.17 -13.49 18.07
CA ASP A 293 12.26 -13.87 16.97
C ASP A 293 10.79 -14.01 17.37
N GLY A 294 10.36 -13.37 18.45
CA GLY A 294 8.96 -13.28 18.85
C GLY A 294 8.23 -14.62 18.90
N ALA A 295 7.19 -14.79 18.07
CA ALA A 295 6.38 -16.02 18.02
C ALA A 295 7.23 -17.26 17.68
N ILE A 296 8.19 -17.14 16.77
CA ILE A 296 9.07 -18.24 16.35
C ILE A 296 9.93 -18.70 17.53
N GLY A 297 10.53 -17.76 18.25
CA GLY A 297 11.33 -18.07 19.46
C GLY A 297 10.49 -18.71 20.57
N GLN A 298 9.23 -18.25 20.73
CA GLN A 298 8.30 -18.86 21.69
C GLN A 298 7.98 -20.31 21.31
N LEU A 299 7.75 -20.62 20.04
CA LEU A 299 7.54 -22.00 19.56
C LEU A 299 8.78 -22.88 19.79
N LYS A 300 9.98 -22.31 19.69
CA LYS A 300 11.26 -23.03 19.92
C LYS A 300 11.54 -23.30 21.40
N THR A 301 11.07 -22.46 22.30
CA THR A 301 11.53 -22.48 23.69
C THR A 301 10.47 -22.89 24.71
N ASP A 302 9.19 -22.54 24.47
CA ASP A 302 8.09 -22.84 25.41
C ASP A 302 7.69 -24.33 25.34
N PRO A 303 7.78 -25.10 26.45
CA PRO A 303 7.46 -26.52 26.43
C PRO A 303 6.00 -26.82 26.05
N ALA A 304 5.04 -25.95 26.40
CA ALA A 304 3.64 -26.14 26.08
C ALA A 304 3.40 -25.99 24.58
N LEU A 305 4.01 -24.98 23.96
CA LEU A 305 3.89 -24.72 22.51
C LEU A 305 4.63 -25.79 21.68
N LYS A 306 5.75 -26.33 22.17
CA LYS A 306 6.44 -27.48 21.55
C LYS A 306 5.57 -28.74 21.50
N GLY A 307 4.60 -28.86 22.40
CA GLY A 307 3.64 -29.96 22.46
C GLY A 307 2.59 -29.94 21.35
N LEU A 308 2.39 -28.81 20.68
CA LEU A 308 1.40 -28.66 19.61
C LEU A 308 1.64 -29.66 18.47
N SER A 309 0.58 -30.24 17.94
CA SER A 309 0.64 -31.20 16.83
C SER A 309 1.33 -30.58 15.60
N ALA A 310 0.97 -29.36 15.24
CA ALA A 310 1.59 -28.64 14.14
C ALA A 310 3.11 -28.48 14.30
N VAL A 311 3.58 -28.22 15.52
CA VAL A 311 5.03 -28.09 15.81
C VAL A 311 5.75 -29.43 15.64
N ARG A 312 5.19 -30.50 16.22
CA ARG A 312 5.78 -31.84 16.15
C ARG A 312 5.82 -32.43 14.74
N GLU A 313 4.83 -32.06 13.93
CA GLU A 313 4.70 -32.52 12.53
C GLU A 313 5.39 -31.60 11.52
N GLY A 314 5.98 -30.49 11.99
CA GLY A 314 6.62 -29.50 11.11
C GLY A 314 5.64 -28.72 10.24
N LYS A 315 4.38 -28.59 10.64
CA LYS A 315 3.34 -27.85 9.91
C LYS A 315 3.25 -26.40 10.37
N VAL A 316 4.39 -25.73 10.45
CA VAL A 316 4.53 -24.32 10.84
C VAL A 316 5.11 -23.56 9.66
N TYR A 317 4.39 -22.54 9.20
CA TYR A 317 4.74 -21.82 7.98
C TYR A 317 4.74 -20.31 8.22
N GLY A 318 5.64 -19.58 7.57
CA GLY A 318 5.69 -18.12 7.58
C GLY A 318 4.81 -17.52 6.51
N VAL A 319 4.05 -16.49 6.86
CA VAL A 319 3.32 -15.62 5.94
C VAL A 319 3.89 -14.22 5.99
N LEU A 320 3.73 -13.45 4.89
CA LEU A 320 4.21 -12.08 4.83
C LEU A 320 3.43 -11.18 5.81
N PRO A 321 4.04 -10.10 6.35
CA PRO A 321 3.38 -9.22 7.29
C PRO A 321 2.38 -8.31 6.57
N TYR A 322 1.11 -8.66 6.63
CA TYR A 322 0.06 -7.90 5.94
C TYR A 322 -0.32 -6.60 6.65
N ASN A 323 -0.20 -6.53 7.97
CA ASN A 323 -0.55 -5.34 8.75
C ASN A 323 0.70 -4.52 9.10
N PHE A 324 1.22 -3.81 8.11
CA PHE A 324 2.39 -2.95 8.26
C PHE A 324 2.03 -1.53 7.82
N TYR A 325 1.84 -0.62 8.80
CA TYR A 325 1.21 0.69 8.58
C TYR A 325 -0.13 0.56 7.85
N ASN A 326 -1.06 -0.16 8.51
CA ASN A 326 -2.34 -0.63 8.00
C ASN A 326 -2.22 -1.79 6.99
N THR A 327 -3.38 -2.32 6.56
CA THR A 327 -3.47 -3.51 5.70
C THR A 327 -2.83 -3.29 4.34
N ASN A 328 -1.86 -4.14 4.00
CA ASN A 328 -1.28 -4.26 2.66
C ASN A 328 -2.10 -5.31 1.90
N TYR A 329 -3.04 -4.87 1.06
CA TYR A 329 -4.02 -5.77 0.43
C TYR A 329 -3.34 -6.76 -0.53
N GLU A 330 -2.35 -6.30 -1.28
CA GLU A 330 -1.54 -7.13 -2.15
C GLU A 330 -0.88 -8.29 -1.38
N THR A 331 -0.40 -8.03 -0.17
CA THR A 331 0.17 -9.05 0.72
C THR A 331 -0.89 -10.03 1.19
N VAL A 332 -2.09 -9.53 1.56
CA VAL A 332 -3.21 -10.40 1.97
C VAL A 332 -3.58 -11.40 0.87
N PHE A 333 -3.63 -10.96 -0.40
CA PHE A 333 -3.92 -11.85 -1.52
C PHE A 333 -2.78 -12.84 -1.78
N ALA A 334 -1.54 -12.41 -1.70
CA ALA A 334 -0.38 -13.28 -1.86
C ALA A 334 -0.34 -14.38 -0.78
N ASP A 335 -0.59 -14.02 0.48
CA ASP A 335 -0.72 -14.96 1.61
C ASP A 335 -1.84 -15.97 1.39
N ALA A 336 -3.00 -15.53 0.85
CA ALA A 336 -4.12 -16.43 0.60
C ALA A 336 -3.76 -17.53 -0.41
N TYR A 337 -3.05 -17.20 -1.49
CA TYR A 337 -2.59 -18.21 -2.45
C TYR A 337 -1.55 -19.16 -1.84
N PHE A 338 -0.62 -18.65 -1.04
CA PHE A 338 0.34 -19.49 -0.34
C PHE A 338 -0.35 -20.44 0.64
N ILE A 339 -1.23 -19.92 1.49
CA ILE A 339 -1.99 -20.71 2.47
C ILE A 339 -2.84 -21.76 1.75
N GLY A 340 -3.55 -21.37 0.68
CA GLY A 340 -4.32 -22.32 -0.15
C GLY A 340 -3.45 -23.45 -0.70
N LYS A 341 -2.24 -23.15 -1.17
CA LYS A 341 -1.28 -24.14 -1.67
C LYS A 341 -0.82 -25.11 -0.58
N ILE A 342 -0.62 -24.63 0.65
CA ILE A 342 -0.23 -25.48 1.80
C ILE A 342 -1.38 -26.38 2.25
N LEU A 343 -2.58 -25.81 2.38
CA LEU A 343 -3.72 -26.55 2.93
C LEU A 343 -4.38 -27.51 1.93
N TYR A 344 -4.40 -27.13 0.64
CA TYR A 344 -5.13 -27.81 -0.42
C TYR A 344 -4.29 -27.92 -1.71
N PRO A 345 -3.12 -28.58 -1.67
CA PRO A 345 -2.12 -28.56 -2.74
C PRO A 345 -2.64 -28.95 -4.11
N ASP A 346 -3.59 -29.89 -4.19
CA ASP A 346 -4.17 -30.32 -5.45
C ASP A 346 -5.04 -29.25 -6.12
N ARG A 347 -5.72 -28.42 -5.31
CA ARG A 347 -6.57 -27.32 -5.79
C ARG A 347 -5.77 -26.10 -6.24
N PHE A 348 -4.53 -26.01 -5.81
CA PHE A 348 -3.57 -24.98 -6.16
C PHE A 348 -2.36 -25.55 -6.92
N ALA A 349 -2.53 -26.69 -7.61
CA ALA A 349 -1.42 -27.36 -8.30
C ALA A 349 -0.75 -26.47 -9.35
N ASP A 350 -1.52 -25.61 -10.01
CA ASP A 350 -1.11 -24.62 -10.99
C ASP A 350 -0.43 -23.37 -10.40
N ILE A 351 -0.45 -23.18 -9.07
CA ILE A 351 0.08 -22.02 -8.40
C ILE A 351 1.50 -22.26 -7.90
N ASP A 352 2.41 -21.38 -8.31
CA ASP A 352 3.69 -21.09 -7.67
C ASP A 352 3.50 -19.84 -6.80
N PRO A 353 3.52 -19.94 -5.46
CA PRO A 353 3.16 -18.82 -4.59
C PRO A 353 4.04 -17.58 -4.76
N ALA A 354 5.35 -17.73 -4.97
CA ALA A 354 6.26 -16.61 -5.16
C ALA A 354 5.98 -15.85 -6.46
N LYS A 355 5.76 -16.59 -7.57
CA LYS A 355 5.39 -15.96 -8.83
C LYS A 355 4.02 -15.31 -8.77
N LYS A 356 3.07 -15.94 -8.05
CA LYS A 356 1.74 -15.36 -7.86
C LYS A 356 1.80 -14.08 -7.02
N ALA A 357 2.63 -14.04 -6.00
CA ALA A 357 2.90 -12.83 -5.23
C ALA A 357 3.47 -11.72 -6.11
N ASP A 358 4.47 -12.03 -6.95
CA ASP A 358 5.05 -11.06 -7.88
C ASP A 358 4.07 -10.55 -8.93
N GLU A 359 3.16 -11.41 -9.43
CA GLU A 359 2.05 -11.00 -10.31
C GLU A 359 1.14 -9.97 -9.62
N ILE A 360 0.77 -10.26 -8.35
CA ILE A 360 -0.07 -9.38 -7.55
C ILE A 360 0.66 -8.06 -7.24
N PHE A 361 1.90 -8.10 -6.81
CA PHE A 361 2.70 -6.89 -6.53
C PHE A 361 2.89 -6.04 -7.79
N MET A 362 3.18 -6.66 -8.94
CA MET A 362 3.28 -5.96 -10.22
C MET A 362 1.98 -5.19 -10.54
N PHE A 363 0.82 -5.79 -10.28
CA PHE A 363 -0.47 -5.14 -10.53
C PHE A 363 -0.71 -3.94 -9.60
N PHE A 364 -0.46 -4.09 -8.29
CA PHE A 364 -0.78 -3.06 -7.30
C PHE A 364 0.27 -1.96 -7.17
N VAL A 365 1.56 -2.33 -7.22
CA VAL A 365 2.67 -1.40 -6.92
C VAL A 365 3.67 -1.24 -8.06
N GLY A 366 3.41 -1.87 -9.21
CA GLY A 366 4.17 -1.68 -10.45
C GLY A 366 5.50 -2.42 -10.53
N LYS A 367 5.87 -3.23 -9.51
CA LYS A 367 7.08 -4.05 -9.52
C LYS A 367 6.89 -5.40 -8.83
N PRO A 368 7.60 -6.47 -9.29
CA PRO A 368 7.68 -7.73 -8.57
C PRO A 368 8.64 -7.54 -7.40
N VAL A 369 8.15 -7.58 -6.17
CA VAL A 369 8.94 -7.29 -4.96
C VAL A 369 8.92 -8.42 -3.94
N PHE A 370 8.47 -9.63 -4.31
CA PHE A 370 8.37 -10.74 -3.36
C PHE A 370 9.72 -11.08 -2.73
N GLU A 371 10.78 -11.24 -3.53
CA GLU A 371 12.12 -11.57 -3.04
C GLU A 371 12.65 -10.45 -2.13
N GLU A 372 12.54 -9.19 -2.55
CA GLU A 372 12.99 -8.04 -1.76
C GLU A 372 12.23 -7.93 -0.44
N LEU A 373 10.89 -8.07 -0.46
CA LEU A 373 10.05 -8.05 0.72
C LEU A 373 10.39 -9.21 1.67
N ASN A 374 10.52 -10.43 1.14
CA ASN A 374 10.80 -11.61 1.93
C ASN A 374 12.18 -11.55 2.59
N SER A 375 13.17 -10.99 1.91
CA SER A 375 14.51 -10.79 2.44
C SER A 375 14.54 -9.88 3.68
N GLN A 376 13.63 -8.91 3.79
CA GLN A 376 13.48 -8.08 4.99
C GLN A 376 13.17 -8.93 6.24
N PHE A 377 12.54 -10.09 6.03
CA PHE A 377 12.11 -11.03 7.08
C PHE A 377 12.89 -12.35 7.01
N ARG A 378 14.15 -12.30 6.56
CA ARG A 378 15.08 -13.43 6.53
C ARG A 378 14.61 -14.62 5.70
N ASP A 379 13.88 -14.36 4.63
CA ASP A 379 13.32 -15.35 3.71
C ASP A 379 12.40 -16.38 4.40
N LEU A 380 11.76 -15.98 5.51
CA LEU A 380 10.85 -16.84 6.26
C LEU A 380 9.40 -16.80 5.72
N GLY A 381 9.04 -15.80 4.93
CA GLY A 381 7.75 -15.76 4.25
C GLY A 381 7.65 -16.85 3.18
N PHE A 382 6.50 -17.49 3.09
CA PHE A 382 6.21 -18.59 2.16
C PHE A 382 7.15 -19.79 2.32
N ALA A 383 7.66 -20.00 3.53
CA ALA A 383 8.53 -21.09 3.87
C ALA A 383 8.04 -21.85 5.12
N GLN A 384 8.43 -23.11 5.23
CA GLN A 384 8.31 -23.85 6.47
C GLN A 384 9.28 -23.27 7.50
N ILE A 385 8.80 -22.94 8.70
CA ILE A 385 9.62 -22.39 9.78
C ILE A 385 10.46 -23.49 10.43
N PRO A 386 11.79 -23.37 10.48
CA PRO A 386 12.64 -24.33 11.17
C PRO A 386 12.55 -24.13 12.70
N LEU A 387 11.95 -25.07 13.42
CA LEU A 387 11.76 -25.06 14.87
C LEU A 387 12.73 -25.99 15.60
#